data_a03260487eb4c89d2f51b3d339d3bd3a
#
_entry.id   a03260487eb4c89d2f51b3d339d3bd3a
#
_cell.length_a   1.000
_cell.length_b   1.000
_cell.length_c   1.000
_cell.angle_alpha   90.00
_cell.angle_beta   90.00
_cell.angle_gamma   90.00
#
_symmetry.space_group_name_H-M   'P 1'
#
loop_
_entity.id
_entity.type
_entity.pdbx_description
1 polymer ?
#
loop_
_entity_poly.entity_id
_entity_poly.type
_entity_poly.pdbx_seq_one_letter_code
_entity_poly.pdbx_strand_id
1 'polypeptide(L)'
;KACAKMSINMSYRENAAIISTACLADGVYEMWLKTEKIAKEARPGQFISVYSNDGSRLLPRPISICRIDDDKLRIVYRIAGKGTKEFSQMSKGQTLDIQGPLGNGYDIKTIFEEAENVSVHECKDGVCTFKKEYRPVKKAILFGGGIGIPPMLELAKQLECDTEAVLGYRDGQLFLKSEFDEYSHVTVATEDGSVGTKGNVLDAVRQNNINGDIIFACGPTPMLRAIKEYALSNNIPCYVSLEEKMACGIGACLACVCKSTEKDEHSQVNNKRVCKEGPVFNVKEVEL
;
A
#
# COMPACT_ATOMS: atom_id res chain seq x y z
N LYS A 1 21.73 4.68 20.31
CA LYS A 1 20.79 3.51 20.28
C LYS A 1 19.41 4.05 20.61
N ALA A 2 18.65 4.43 19.59
CA ALA A 2 17.24 4.74 19.75
C ALA A 2 16.51 3.39 19.90
N CYS A 3 15.94 3.17 21.08
CA CYS A 3 15.03 2.07 21.33
C CYS A 3 13.77 2.35 20.49
N ALA A 4 13.64 1.72 19.33
CA ALA A 4 12.41 1.78 18.56
C ALA A 4 11.30 1.26 19.49
N LYS A 5 10.38 2.14 19.89
CA LYS A 5 9.13 1.74 20.53
C LYS A 5 8.40 0.83 19.56
N MET A 6 8.50 -0.48 19.77
CA MET A 6 7.58 -1.42 19.14
C MET A 6 6.17 -1.03 19.58
N SER A 7 5.47 -0.29 18.75
CA SER A 7 4.03 -0.15 18.90
C SER A 7 3.44 -1.55 18.70
N ILE A 8 2.89 -2.11 19.77
CA ILE A 8 2.14 -3.35 19.66
C ILE A 8 0.88 -3.00 18.88
N ASN A 9 0.89 -3.26 17.57
CA ASN A 9 -0.31 -3.16 16.76
C ASN A 9 -1.29 -4.21 17.28
N MET A 10 -2.30 -3.79 18.00
CA MET A 10 -3.38 -4.68 18.45
C MET A 10 -4.22 -5.07 17.24
N SER A 11 -4.40 -6.36 17.02
CA SER A 11 -5.33 -6.88 16.03
C SER A 11 -6.55 -7.47 16.74
N TYR A 12 -7.71 -7.25 16.15
CA TYR A 12 -9.00 -7.73 16.65
C TYR A 12 -9.58 -8.74 15.68
N ARG A 13 -10.39 -9.65 16.19
CA ARG A 13 -11.21 -10.54 15.36
C ARG A 13 -12.66 -10.16 15.59
N GLU A 14 -13.36 -9.83 14.50
CA GLU A 14 -14.72 -9.32 14.53
C GLU A 14 -15.58 -10.02 13.46
N ASN A 15 -16.85 -10.20 13.76
CA ASN A 15 -17.85 -10.60 12.78
C ASN A 15 -18.49 -9.35 12.19
N ALA A 16 -17.90 -8.82 11.12
CA ALA A 16 -18.27 -7.55 10.53
C ALA A 16 -19.50 -7.66 9.65
N ALA A 17 -20.48 -6.77 9.85
CA ALA A 17 -21.65 -6.71 9.00
C ALA A 17 -21.33 -6.01 7.67
N ILE A 18 -21.81 -6.58 6.57
CA ILE A 18 -21.71 -5.98 5.25
C ILE A 18 -22.77 -4.87 5.12
N ILE A 19 -22.31 -3.63 4.93
CA ILE A 19 -23.16 -2.44 4.77
C ILE A 19 -23.60 -2.30 3.32
N SER A 20 -22.65 -2.47 2.40
CA SER A 20 -22.89 -2.40 0.95
C SER A 20 -21.83 -3.17 0.20
N THR A 21 -22.17 -3.54 -1.03
CA THR A 21 -21.26 -4.14 -2.02
C THR A 21 -21.56 -3.56 -3.39
N ALA A 22 -20.54 -3.42 -4.23
CA ALA A 22 -20.71 -3.03 -5.63
C ALA A 22 -19.63 -3.68 -6.51
N CYS A 23 -19.95 -3.88 -7.77
CA CYS A 23 -19.00 -4.20 -8.83
C CYS A 23 -18.46 -2.89 -9.40
N LEU A 24 -17.16 -2.64 -9.29
CA LEU A 24 -16.51 -1.41 -9.73
C LEU A 24 -15.96 -1.52 -11.16
N ALA A 25 -15.54 -2.73 -11.54
CA ALA A 25 -15.02 -3.08 -12.86
C ALA A 25 -15.11 -4.59 -13.04
N ASP A 26 -14.83 -5.10 -14.22
CA ASP A 26 -14.86 -6.53 -14.48
C ASP A 26 -13.97 -7.32 -13.52
N GLY A 27 -14.59 -8.15 -12.70
CA GLY A 27 -13.94 -8.93 -11.65
C GLY A 27 -13.41 -8.13 -10.45
N VAL A 28 -13.68 -6.83 -10.36
CA VAL A 28 -13.28 -5.96 -9.22
C VAL A 28 -14.51 -5.54 -8.44
N TYR A 29 -14.51 -5.83 -7.15
CA TYR A 29 -15.61 -5.58 -6.24
C TYR A 29 -15.19 -4.74 -5.06
N GLU A 30 -16.12 -3.96 -4.54
CA GLU A 30 -15.98 -3.29 -3.25
C GLU A 30 -16.92 -3.87 -2.22
N MET A 31 -16.57 -3.68 -0.97
CA MET A 31 -17.40 -4.02 0.17
C MET A 31 -17.14 -3.05 1.32
N TRP A 32 -18.19 -2.47 1.88
CA TRP A 32 -18.14 -1.72 3.13
C TRP A 32 -18.53 -2.63 4.29
N LEU A 33 -17.67 -2.67 5.30
CA LEU A 33 -17.81 -3.49 6.49
C LEU A 33 -17.97 -2.59 7.72
N LYS A 34 -18.95 -2.86 8.56
CA LYS A 34 -19.07 -2.23 9.86
C LYS A 34 -18.22 -2.99 10.87
N THR A 35 -17.33 -2.29 11.57
CA THR A 35 -16.44 -2.85 12.58
C THR A 35 -16.54 -2.04 13.86
N GLU A 36 -16.22 -2.64 15.01
CA GLU A 36 -16.27 -1.94 16.31
C GLU A 36 -14.91 -1.32 16.67
N LYS A 37 -13.83 -2.04 16.44
CA LYS A 37 -12.47 -1.68 16.86
C LYS A 37 -11.50 -1.55 15.69
N ILE A 38 -11.63 -2.42 14.67
CA ILE A 38 -10.66 -2.49 13.58
C ILE A 38 -10.56 -1.16 12.84
N ALA A 39 -11.69 -0.50 12.51
CA ALA A 39 -11.68 0.79 11.82
C ALA A 39 -11.00 1.90 12.62
N LYS A 40 -11.21 1.93 13.94
CA LYS A 40 -10.65 2.96 14.84
C LYS A 40 -9.14 2.90 14.97
N GLU A 41 -8.57 1.70 14.83
CA GLU A 41 -7.13 1.45 14.97
C GLU A 41 -6.42 1.36 13.61
N ALA A 42 -7.19 1.30 12.52
CA ALA A 42 -6.66 1.13 11.18
C ALA A 42 -5.92 2.38 10.68
N ARG A 43 -4.88 2.15 9.86
CA ARG A 43 -4.07 3.19 9.22
C ARG A 43 -3.94 2.89 7.72
N PRO A 44 -3.65 3.91 6.88
CA PRO A 44 -3.38 3.70 5.46
C PRO A 44 -2.29 2.66 5.24
N GLY A 45 -2.47 1.81 4.22
CA GLY A 45 -1.50 0.77 3.85
C GLY A 45 -1.59 -0.51 4.68
N GLN A 46 -2.43 -0.57 5.72
CA GLN A 46 -2.73 -1.83 6.42
C GLN A 46 -3.75 -2.68 5.66
N PHE A 47 -3.90 -3.92 6.10
CA PHE A 47 -4.83 -4.89 5.52
C PHE A 47 -5.65 -5.60 6.61
N ILE A 48 -6.66 -6.34 6.18
CA ILE A 48 -7.41 -7.27 7.03
C ILE A 48 -7.33 -8.69 6.44
N SER A 49 -7.37 -9.70 7.30
CA SER A 49 -7.60 -11.08 6.92
C SER A 49 -9.10 -11.36 6.91
N VAL A 50 -9.65 -11.76 5.76
CA VAL A 50 -11.06 -12.09 5.58
C VAL A 50 -11.22 -13.60 5.49
N TYR A 51 -12.03 -14.17 6.36
CA TYR A 51 -12.30 -15.61 6.43
C TYR A 51 -13.50 -15.96 5.56
N SER A 52 -13.40 -17.10 4.85
CA SER A 52 -14.51 -17.66 4.09
C SER A 52 -15.54 -18.28 5.04
N ASN A 53 -16.81 -18.16 4.72
CA ASN A 53 -17.89 -18.87 5.44
C ASN A 53 -17.93 -20.36 5.07
N ASP A 54 -17.27 -20.76 4.00
CA ASP A 54 -17.10 -22.17 3.62
C ASP A 54 -15.96 -22.79 4.44
N GLY A 55 -16.31 -23.64 5.40
CA GLY A 55 -15.38 -24.32 6.31
C GLY A 55 -14.32 -25.20 5.63
N SER A 56 -14.42 -25.47 4.32
CA SER A 56 -13.38 -26.15 3.55
C SER A 56 -12.20 -25.22 3.18
N ARG A 57 -12.33 -23.92 3.40
CA ARG A 57 -11.33 -22.88 3.03
C ARG A 57 -10.69 -22.28 4.28
N LEU A 58 -9.74 -22.99 4.85
CA LEU A 58 -9.15 -22.69 6.15
C LEU A 58 -8.31 -21.40 6.18
N LEU A 59 -7.63 -21.04 5.08
CA LEU A 59 -6.78 -19.86 5.05
C LEU A 59 -7.60 -18.60 4.76
N PRO A 60 -7.37 -17.49 5.51
CA PRO A 60 -8.00 -16.21 5.21
C PRO A 60 -7.44 -15.58 3.94
N ARG A 61 -8.13 -14.54 3.44
CA ARG A 61 -7.66 -13.70 2.33
C ARG A 61 -7.19 -12.37 2.89
N PRO A 62 -5.90 -12.05 2.74
CA PRO A 62 -5.42 -10.72 3.06
C PRO A 62 -5.96 -9.74 2.01
N ILE A 63 -6.64 -8.70 2.45
CA ILE A 63 -7.18 -7.65 1.58
C ILE A 63 -6.83 -6.31 2.19
N SER A 64 -6.18 -5.46 1.39
CA SER A 64 -5.79 -4.12 1.81
C SER A 64 -7.01 -3.25 2.12
N ILE A 65 -6.87 -2.38 3.11
CA ILE A 65 -7.87 -1.39 3.46
C ILE A 65 -7.82 -0.28 2.40
N CYS A 66 -8.98 -0.01 1.78
CA CYS A 66 -9.14 1.03 0.76
C CYS A 66 -9.53 2.37 1.37
N ARG A 67 -10.47 2.37 2.32
CA ARG A 67 -10.97 3.56 3.03
C ARG A 67 -11.29 3.23 4.48
N ILE A 68 -11.13 4.25 5.32
CA ILE A 68 -11.48 4.24 6.74
C ILE A 68 -12.49 5.36 6.97
N ASP A 69 -13.63 5.02 7.54
CA ASP A 69 -14.71 5.97 7.81
C ASP A 69 -15.39 5.62 9.14
N ASP A 70 -14.98 6.31 10.21
CA ASP A 70 -15.48 6.16 11.57
C ASP A 70 -15.45 4.69 12.08
N ASP A 71 -16.60 4.00 12.06
CA ASP A 71 -16.76 2.59 12.45
C ASP A 71 -16.82 1.63 11.25
N LYS A 72 -16.36 2.07 10.06
CA LYS A 72 -16.46 1.33 8.81
C LYS A 72 -15.14 1.21 8.10
N LEU A 73 -14.94 0.08 7.44
CA LEU A 73 -13.85 -0.14 6.51
C LEU A 73 -14.38 -0.46 5.12
N ARG A 74 -13.76 0.13 4.11
CA ARG A 74 -13.96 -0.29 2.73
C ARG A 74 -12.79 -1.13 2.27
N ILE A 75 -13.10 -2.28 1.73
CA ILE A 75 -12.15 -3.13 1.01
C ILE A 75 -12.53 -3.17 -0.47
N VAL A 76 -11.50 -3.23 -1.32
CA VAL A 76 -11.67 -3.44 -2.77
C VAL A 76 -10.78 -4.59 -3.16
N TYR A 77 -11.34 -5.56 -3.85
CA TYR A 77 -10.64 -6.80 -4.19
C TYR A 77 -11.00 -7.31 -5.58
N ARG A 78 -10.07 -8.06 -6.16
CA ARG A 78 -10.28 -8.76 -7.43
C ARG A 78 -10.66 -10.21 -7.16
N ILE A 79 -11.53 -10.78 -8.00
CA ILE A 79 -11.76 -12.22 -8.01
C ILE A 79 -10.49 -12.92 -8.51
N ALA A 80 -9.76 -13.55 -7.57
CA ALA A 80 -8.53 -14.30 -7.86
C ALA A 80 -8.68 -15.81 -7.57
N GLY A 81 -9.76 -16.22 -6.91
CA GLY A 81 -10.01 -17.61 -6.55
C GLY A 81 -11.34 -17.80 -5.86
N LYS A 82 -11.57 -19.02 -5.35
CA LYS A 82 -12.87 -19.42 -4.78
C LYS A 82 -13.34 -18.54 -3.61
N GLY A 83 -12.42 -18.05 -2.74
CA GLY A 83 -12.78 -17.21 -1.60
C GLY A 83 -13.25 -15.82 -2.03
N THR A 84 -12.47 -15.13 -2.89
CA THR A 84 -12.88 -13.81 -3.40
C THR A 84 -14.10 -13.90 -4.32
N LYS A 85 -14.32 -15.05 -4.99
CA LYS A 85 -15.57 -15.31 -5.71
C LYS A 85 -16.77 -15.45 -4.75
N GLU A 86 -16.59 -16.11 -3.61
CA GLU A 86 -17.62 -16.17 -2.56
C GLU A 86 -17.97 -14.78 -2.06
N PHE A 87 -16.97 -13.95 -1.74
CA PHE A 87 -17.19 -12.59 -1.26
C PHE A 87 -17.96 -11.72 -2.27
N SER A 88 -17.70 -11.88 -3.57
CA SER A 88 -18.42 -11.14 -4.63
C SER A 88 -19.90 -11.51 -4.78
N GLN A 89 -20.33 -12.62 -4.17
CA GLN A 89 -21.71 -13.08 -4.16
C GLN A 89 -22.45 -12.70 -2.87
N MET A 90 -21.74 -12.11 -1.91
CA MET A 90 -22.33 -11.67 -0.66
C MET A 90 -23.04 -10.33 -0.81
N SER A 91 -24.02 -10.08 0.05
CA SER A 91 -24.87 -8.90 0.00
C SER A 91 -25.02 -8.23 1.36
N LYS A 92 -25.56 -7.01 1.35
CA LYS A 92 -25.89 -6.23 2.55
C LYS A 92 -26.66 -7.07 3.56
N GLY A 93 -26.27 -6.96 4.83
CA GLY A 93 -26.89 -7.66 5.98
C GLY A 93 -26.25 -9.01 6.31
N GLN A 94 -25.47 -9.58 5.40
CA GLN A 94 -24.63 -10.73 5.73
C GLN A 94 -23.40 -10.30 6.54
N THR A 95 -22.68 -11.25 7.12
CA THR A 95 -21.51 -10.98 7.94
C THR A 95 -20.29 -11.74 7.45
N LEU A 96 -19.12 -11.16 7.70
CA LEU A 96 -17.81 -11.78 7.45
C LEU A 96 -16.99 -11.80 8.75
N ASP A 97 -16.36 -12.92 9.02
CA ASP A 97 -15.35 -13.01 10.06
C ASP A 97 -14.06 -12.40 9.53
N ILE A 98 -13.57 -11.37 10.19
CA ILE A 98 -12.38 -10.61 9.80
C ILE A 98 -11.42 -10.48 10.96
N GLN A 99 -10.13 -10.38 10.64
CA GLN A 99 -9.09 -10.06 11.62
C GLN A 99 -8.27 -8.86 11.12
N GLY A 100 -8.07 -7.88 11.98
CA GLY A 100 -7.28 -6.69 11.68
C GLY A 100 -7.24 -5.66 12.82
N PRO A 101 -6.69 -4.48 12.56
CA PRO A 101 -5.85 -4.18 11.40
C PRO A 101 -4.54 -4.98 11.48
N LEU A 102 -3.97 -5.33 10.33
CA LEU A 102 -2.76 -6.13 10.21
C LEU A 102 -1.67 -5.40 9.44
N GLY A 103 -0.43 -5.74 9.75
CA GLY A 103 0.76 -5.15 9.15
C GLY A 103 1.06 -3.72 9.62
N ASN A 104 2.21 -3.21 9.19
CA ASN A 104 2.63 -1.83 9.39
C ASN A 104 2.18 -1.01 8.18
N GLY A 105 1.26 -0.06 8.41
CA GLY A 105 0.83 0.89 7.40
C GLY A 105 1.82 2.04 7.21
N TYR A 106 1.39 3.08 6.49
CA TYR A 106 2.16 4.30 6.34
C TYR A 106 2.10 5.11 7.65
N ASP A 107 3.22 5.18 8.36
CA ASP A 107 3.42 6.17 9.42
C ASP A 107 3.85 7.49 8.77
N ILE A 108 2.85 8.25 8.27
CA ILE A 108 3.05 9.46 7.47
C ILE A 108 3.99 10.42 8.19
N LYS A 109 3.81 10.63 9.49
CA LYS A 109 4.64 11.54 10.28
C LYS A 109 6.11 11.13 10.28
N THR A 110 6.41 9.89 10.64
CA THR A 110 7.77 9.38 10.66
C THR A 110 8.39 9.36 9.27
N ILE A 111 7.61 8.96 8.24
CA ILE A 111 8.07 8.93 6.85
C ILE A 111 8.46 10.33 6.36
N PHE A 112 7.67 11.37 6.68
CA PHE A 112 7.98 12.74 6.31
C PHE A 112 9.19 13.27 7.07
N GLU A 113 9.27 13.02 8.39
CA GLU A 113 10.44 13.39 9.20
C GLU A 113 11.74 12.78 8.65
N GLU A 114 11.71 11.54 8.20
CA GLU A 114 12.87 10.88 7.57
C GLU A 114 13.18 11.45 6.18
N ALA A 115 12.17 11.71 5.34
CA ALA A 115 12.33 12.24 4.00
C ALA A 115 12.87 13.68 4.00
N GLU A 116 12.46 14.50 4.97
CA GLU A 116 12.86 15.89 5.11
C GLU A 116 14.27 16.06 5.68
N ASN A 117 14.75 15.14 6.50
CA ASN A 117 16.07 15.19 7.14
C ASN A 117 17.11 14.43 6.33
N VAL A 118 17.58 15.00 5.24
CA VAL A 118 18.54 14.36 4.33
C VAL A 118 19.96 14.49 4.86
N SER A 119 20.70 13.37 4.91
CA SER A 119 22.14 13.39 5.19
C SER A 119 22.91 13.65 3.90
N VAL A 120 23.51 14.81 3.76
CA VAL A 120 24.34 15.19 2.61
C VAL A 120 25.80 14.92 2.95
N HIS A 121 26.49 14.22 2.05
CA HIS A 121 27.91 13.94 2.16
C HIS A 121 28.71 15.03 1.45
N GLU A 122 29.46 15.83 2.19
CA GLU A 122 30.38 16.84 1.64
C GLU A 122 31.83 16.39 1.86
N CYS A 123 32.62 16.39 0.79
CA CYS A 123 34.07 16.20 0.87
C CYS A 123 34.77 17.50 0.48
N LYS A 124 35.46 18.13 1.42
CA LYS A 124 36.36 19.28 1.17
C LYS A 124 37.75 18.95 1.69
N ASP A 125 38.74 19.18 0.86
CA ASP A 125 40.18 19.00 1.22
C ASP A 125 40.53 17.64 1.79
N GLY A 126 39.89 16.55 1.28
CA GLY A 126 40.11 15.19 1.75
C GLY A 126 39.40 14.82 3.06
N VAL A 127 38.66 15.74 3.66
CA VAL A 127 37.83 15.50 4.85
C VAL A 127 36.38 15.36 4.42
N CYS A 128 35.82 14.15 4.66
CA CYS A 128 34.43 13.85 4.38
C CYS A 128 33.58 14.06 5.64
N THR A 129 32.57 14.90 5.54
CA THR A 129 31.61 15.19 6.63
C THR A 129 30.19 14.90 6.19
N PHE A 130 29.36 14.44 7.14
CA PHE A 130 27.92 14.32 6.93
C PHE A 130 27.22 15.53 7.54
N LYS A 131 26.49 16.27 6.72
CA LYS A 131 25.68 17.39 7.17
C LYS A 131 24.20 17.03 7.02
N LYS A 132 23.41 17.27 8.06
CA LYS A 132 21.96 17.16 7.94
C LYS A 132 21.42 18.42 7.27
N GLU A 133 20.64 18.23 6.23
CA GLU A 133 19.95 19.26 5.49
C GLU A 133 18.46 19.03 5.56
N TYR A 134 17.68 20.05 5.94
CA TYR A 134 16.23 20.00 5.95
C TYR A 134 15.69 20.37 4.57
N ARG A 135 14.92 19.47 3.97
CA ARG A 135 14.25 19.67 2.69
C ARG A 135 12.77 19.35 2.85
N PRO A 136 11.89 20.36 2.93
CA PRO A 136 10.46 20.09 3.15
C PRO A 136 9.86 19.29 1.99
N VAL A 137 9.08 18.28 2.32
CA VAL A 137 8.26 17.54 1.36
C VAL A 137 7.06 18.39 1.00
N LYS A 138 7.02 18.88 -0.23
CA LYS A 138 5.93 19.73 -0.75
C LYS A 138 4.98 18.96 -1.65
N LYS A 139 5.50 17.97 -2.38
CA LYS A 139 4.74 17.20 -3.35
C LYS A 139 5.02 15.71 -3.25
N ALA A 140 3.96 14.91 -3.08
CA ALA A 140 4.01 13.46 -3.10
C ALA A 140 3.54 12.90 -4.45
N ILE A 141 4.16 11.81 -4.90
CA ILE A 141 3.69 11.00 -6.03
C ILE A 141 3.17 9.68 -5.49
N LEU A 142 1.90 9.38 -5.78
CA LEU A 142 1.26 8.12 -5.46
C LEU A 142 1.14 7.26 -6.73
N PHE A 143 1.80 6.12 -6.77
CA PHE A 143 1.66 5.14 -7.83
C PHE A 143 0.70 4.02 -7.43
N GLY A 144 -0.41 3.88 -8.13
CA GLY A 144 -1.33 2.76 -7.99
C GLY A 144 -1.40 1.93 -9.26
N GLY A 145 -1.18 0.61 -9.19
CA GLY A 145 -1.28 -0.28 -10.35
C GLY A 145 -2.31 -1.39 -10.17
N GLY A 146 -3.37 -1.41 -11.01
CA GLY A 146 -4.42 -2.42 -10.93
C GLY A 146 -5.04 -2.54 -9.54
N ILE A 147 -4.99 -3.71 -8.91
CA ILE A 147 -5.55 -3.89 -7.56
C ILE A 147 -4.70 -3.23 -6.45
N GLY A 148 -3.54 -2.69 -6.77
CA GLY A 148 -2.76 -1.83 -5.86
C GLY A 148 -3.27 -0.38 -5.80
N ILE A 149 -4.24 0.02 -6.62
CA ILE A 149 -4.88 1.35 -6.57
C ILE A 149 -5.67 1.56 -5.27
N PRO A 150 -6.54 0.64 -4.83
CA PRO A 150 -7.38 0.83 -3.64
C PRO A 150 -6.63 1.21 -2.37
N PRO A 151 -5.52 0.56 -1.95
CA PRO A 151 -4.82 0.92 -0.72
C PRO A 151 -4.18 2.31 -0.75
N MET A 152 -4.00 2.92 -1.93
CA MET A 152 -3.45 4.26 -2.07
C MET A 152 -4.49 5.36 -1.83
N LEU A 153 -5.81 5.04 -1.87
CA LEU A 153 -6.86 6.04 -1.74
C LEU A 153 -6.95 6.63 -0.31
N GLU A 154 -6.86 5.79 0.73
CA GLU A 154 -6.84 6.29 2.11
C GLU A 154 -5.57 7.09 2.39
N LEU A 155 -4.43 6.71 1.79
CA LEU A 155 -3.20 7.48 1.89
C LEU A 155 -3.36 8.85 1.22
N ALA A 156 -3.92 8.91 0.00
CA ALA A 156 -4.18 10.16 -0.71
C ALA A 156 -5.03 11.13 0.13
N LYS A 157 -6.06 10.61 0.81
CA LYS A 157 -6.94 11.39 1.70
C LYS A 157 -6.21 11.96 2.93
N GLN A 158 -5.20 11.26 3.46
CA GLN A 158 -4.53 11.65 4.70
C GLN A 158 -3.25 12.46 4.49
N LEU A 159 -2.75 12.56 3.25
CA LEU A 159 -1.61 13.42 2.94
C LEU A 159 -2.02 14.89 2.99
N GLU A 160 -1.23 15.71 3.67
CA GLU A 160 -1.43 17.16 3.80
C GLU A 160 -0.56 17.98 2.83
N CYS A 161 0.11 17.33 1.87
CA CYS A 161 0.93 17.98 0.84
C CYS A 161 0.25 17.91 -0.53
N ASP A 162 0.78 18.67 -1.51
CA ASP A 162 0.37 18.52 -2.90
C ASP A 162 0.59 17.07 -3.36
N THR A 163 -0.41 16.47 -3.98
CA THR A 163 -0.40 15.04 -4.28
C THR A 163 -0.74 14.78 -5.74
N GLU A 164 0.14 14.06 -6.43
CA GLU A 164 -0.04 13.58 -7.79
C GLU A 164 -0.30 12.07 -7.77
N ALA A 165 -1.49 11.61 -8.10
CA ALA A 165 -1.80 10.19 -8.23
C ALA A 165 -1.64 9.72 -9.67
N VAL A 166 -0.69 8.81 -9.90
CA VAL A 166 -0.44 8.19 -11.21
C VAL A 166 -1.01 6.78 -11.18
N LEU A 167 -2.17 6.60 -11.79
CA LEU A 167 -2.96 5.38 -11.72
C LEU A 167 -2.81 4.55 -13.00
N GLY A 168 -2.32 3.32 -12.86
CA GLY A 168 -2.12 2.38 -13.96
C GLY A 168 -3.23 1.35 -14.04
N TYR A 169 -3.91 1.30 -15.19
CA TYR A 169 -4.96 0.35 -15.50
C TYR A 169 -4.60 -0.48 -16.74
N ARG A 170 -5.27 -1.60 -16.93
CA ARG A 170 -5.12 -2.40 -18.15
C ARG A 170 -5.87 -1.77 -19.32
N ASP A 171 -7.04 -1.21 -19.04
CA ASP A 171 -7.99 -0.67 -20.01
C ASP A 171 -8.77 0.53 -19.43
N GLY A 172 -9.79 1.01 -20.11
CA GLY A 172 -10.58 2.17 -19.73
C GLY A 172 -11.51 2.00 -18.52
N GLN A 173 -11.45 0.90 -17.79
CA GLN A 173 -12.23 0.69 -16.57
C GLN A 173 -11.55 1.36 -15.37
N LEU A 174 -11.72 2.67 -15.24
CA LEU A 174 -11.01 3.53 -14.30
C LEU A 174 -11.67 3.54 -12.91
N PHE A 175 -11.78 2.39 -12.25
CA PHE A 175 -12.36 2.31 -10.91
C PHE A 175 -11.58 3.19 -9.91
N LEU A 176 -12.29 3.85 -9.00
CA LEU A 176 -11.82 4.79 -7.98
C LEU A 176 -11.21 6.10 -8.50
N LYS A 177 -11.02 6.30 -9.82
CA LYS A 177 -10.39 7.53 -10.33
C LYS A 177 -11.09 8.79 -9.83
N SER A 178 -12.42 8.85 -9.91
CA SER A 178 -13.20 10.01 -9.46
C SER A 178 -13.03 10.31 -7.95
N GLU A 179 -12.76 9.28 -7.15
CA GLU A 179 -12.52 9.48 -5.72
C GLU A 179 -11.08 9.99 -5.44
N PHE A 180 -10.12 9.60 -6.27
CA PHE A 180 -8.78 10.19 -6.21
C PHE A 180 -8.75 11.66 -6.63
N ASP A 181 -9.60 12.07 -7.59
CA ASP A 181 -9.74 13.47 -8.03
C ASP A 181 -10.15 14.42 -6.87
N GLU A 182 -10.73 13.88 -5.78
CA GLU A 182 -11.08 14.66 -4.57
C GLU A 182 -9.86 15.03 -3.71
N TYR A 183 -8.76 14.26 -3.79
CA TYR A 183 -7.61 14.38 -2.89
C TYR A 183 -6.29 14.64 -3.60
N SER A 184 -6.25 14.52 -4.93
CA SER A 184 -5.02 14.57 -5.71
C SER A 184 -5.28 15.01 -7.14
N HIS A 185 -4.23 15.50 -7.79
CA HIS A 185 -4.22 15.58 -9.24
C HIS A 185 -4.01 14.18 -9.82
N VAL A 186 -4.89 13.72 -10.73
CA VAL A 186 -4.87 12.34 -11.23
C VAL A 186 -4.38 12.26 -12.66
N THR A 187 -3.28 11.53 -12.86
CA THR A 187 -2.79 11.13 -14.18
C THR A 187 -3.04 9.64 -14.40
N VAL A 188 -3.59 9.27 -15.55
CA VAL A 188 -3.95 7.90 -15.92
C VAL A 188 -3.00 7.36 -16.96
N ALA A 189 -2.56 6.11 -16.76
CA ALA A 189 -1.92 5.28 -17.77
C ALA A 189 -2.76 4.02 -18.04
N THR A 190 -2.94 3.66 -19.31
CA THR A 190 -3.60 2.41 -19.70
C THR A 190 -2.71 1.61 -20.66
N GLU A 191 -2.62 0.28 -20.44
CA GLU A 191 -1.79 -0.59 -21.27
C GLU A 191 -2.25 -0.58 -22.74
N ASP A 192 -3.58 -0.58 -22.97
CA ASP A 192 -4.17 -0.56 -24.30
C ASP A 192 -4.22 0.84 -24.94
N GLY A 193 -4.01 1.90 -24.16
CA GLY A 193 -4.08 3.29 -24.62
C GLY A 193 -5.49 3.83 -24.79
N SER A 194 -6.49 3.20 -24.19
CA SER A 194 -7.89 3.63 -24.28
C SER A 194 -8.16 4.95 -23.57
N VAL A 195 -7.43 5.25 -22.49
CA VAL A 195 -7.54 6.51 -21.72
C VAL A 195 -6.16 6.94 -21.21
N GLY A 196 -5.89 8.25 -21.25
CA GLY A 196 -4.66 8.83 -20.71
C GLY A 196 -3.41 8.45 -21.52
N THR A 197 -2.30 8.24 -20.82
CA THR A 197 -1.05 7.82 -21.45
C THR A 197 -1.08 6.33 -21.79
N LYS A 198 -0.78 5.99 -23.04
CA LYS A 198 -0.58 4.60 -23.45
C LYS A 198 0.73 4.08 -22.89
N GLY A 199 0.67 3.01 -22.08
CA GLY A 199 1.85 2.38 -21.49
C GLY A 199 1.71 2.18 -19.99
N ASN A 200 2.82 2.29 -19.28
CA ASN A 200 2.89 2.12 -17.82
C ASN A 200 2.92 3.48 -17.07
N VAL A 201 2.86 3.43 -15.76
CA VAL A 201 2.84 4.63 -14.90
C VAL A 201 4.08 5.53 -15.05
N LEU A 202 5.26 4.97 -15.35
CA LEU A 202 6.46 5.77 -15.58
C LEU A 202 6.47 6.44 -16.97
N ASP A 203 5.78 5.85 -17.95
CA ASP A 203 5.55 6.53 -19.24
C ASP A 203 4.67 7.76 -19.05
N ALA A 204 3.63 7.64 -18.20
CA ALA A 204 2.81 8.78 -17.81
C ALA A 204 3.61 9.87 -17.08
N VAL A 205 4.50 9.49 -16.17
CA VAL A 205 5.40 10.45 -15.48
C VAL A 205 6.24 11.21 -16.49
N ARG A 206 6.88 10.51 -17.43
CA ARG A 206 7.74 11.15 -18.45
C ARG A 206 6.96 12.05 -19.40
N GLN A 207 5.81 11.57 -19.88
CA GLN A 207 4.99 12.32 -20.84
C GLN A 207 4.41 13.61 -20.24
N ASN A 208 4.05 13.59 -18.95
CA ASN A 208 3.42 14.73 -18.28
C ASN A 208 4.40 15.52 -17.41
N ASN A 209 5.72 15.21 -17.46
CA ASN A 209 6.76 15.86 -16.67
C ASN A 209 6.45 15.90 -15.16
N ILE A 210 5.91 14.80 -14.62
CA ILE A 210 5.53 14.68 -13.22
C ILE A 210 6.80 14.59 -12.36
N ASN A 211 6.84 15.38 -11.30
CA ASN A 211 7.91 15.38 -10.30
C ASN A 211 7.31 15.42 -8.88
N GLY A 212 8.12 15.09 -7.90
CA GLY A 212 7.74 15.12 -6.50
C GLY A 212 8.94 14.87 -5.59
N ASP A 213 8.74 15.13 -4.31
CA ASP A 213 9.78 15.06 -3.28
C ASP A 213 9.79 13.68 -2.58
N ILE A 214 8.68 12.93 -2.66
CA ILE A 214 8.51 11.60 -2.08
C ILE A 214 7.61 10.74 -2.95
N ILE A 215 7.86 9.43 -2.96
CA ILE A 215 7.09 8.45 -3.74
C ILE A 215 6.48 7.40 -2.81
N PHE A 216 5.21 7.11 -3.05
CA PHE A 216 4.49 5.97 -2.49
C PHE A 216 3.96 5.10 -3.61
N ALA A 217 4.10 3.76 -3.51
CA ALA A 217 3.67 2.89 -4.59
C ALA A 217 3.05 1.57 -4.09
N CYS A 218 2.00 1.14 -4.77
CA CYS A 218 1.39 -0.18 -4.60
C CYS A 218 0.94 -0.73 -5.96
N GLY A 219 1.29 -1.99 -6.23
CA GLY A 219 0.92 -2.65 -7.48
C GLY A 219 1.79 -3.87 -7.82
N PRO A 220 1.77 -4.34 -9.06
CA PRO A 220 2.53 -5.51 -9.48
C PRO A 220 4.03 -5.35 -9.28
N THR A 221 4.72 -6.42 -8.90
CA THR A 221 6.18 -6.42 -8.65
C THR A 221 7.01 -5.81 -9.79
N PRO A 222 6.73 -6.07 -11.09
CA PRO A 222 7.47 -5.41 -12.17
C PRO A 222 7.34 -3.88 -12.17
N MET A 223 6.14 -3.36 -11.82
CA MET A 223 5.92 -1.91 -11.68
C MET A 223 6.71 -1.35 -10.49
N LEU A 224 6.65 -2.02 -9.33
CA LEU A 224 7.38 -1.59 -8.13
C LEU A 224 8.89 -1.60 -8.33
N ARG A 225 9.42 -2.59 -9.07
CA ARG A 225 10.84 -2.66 -9.45
C ARG A 225 11.26 -1.47 -10.30
N ALA A 226 10.48 -1.15 -11.33
CA ALA A 226 10.76 0.01 -12.19
C ALA A 226 10.67 1.34 -11.42
N ILE A 227 9.69 1.48 -10.50
CA ILE A 227 9.56 2.66 -9.63
C ILE A 227 10.74 2.75 -8.66
N LYS A 228 11.21 1.64 -8.09
CA LYS A 228 12.42 1.61 -7.25
C LYS A 228 13.64 2.13 -8.00
N GLU A 229 13.88 1.64 -9.22
CA GLU A 229 14.98 2.11 -10.07
C GLU A 229 14.86 3.61 -10.38
N TYR A 230 13.66 4.06 -10.73
CA TYR A 230 13.37 5.48 -10.98
C TYR A 230 13.65 6.34 -9.73
N ALA A 231 13.15 5.93 -8.56
CA ALA A 231 13.33 6.66 -7.32
C ALA A 231 14.81 6.75 -6.90
N LEU A 232 15.55 5.64 -6.98
CA LEU A 232 16.98 5.59 -6.65
C LEU A 232 17.81 6.45 -7.61
N SER A 233 17.53 6.39 -8.92
CA SER A 233 18.24 7.18 -9.94
C SER A 233 18.02 8.69 -9.81
N ASN A 234 16.85 9.09 -9.26
CA ASN A 234 16.51 10.50 -9.03
C ASN A 234 16.72 10.93 -7.57
N ASN A 235 17.23 10.05 -6.72
CA ASN A 235 17.46 10.28 -5.29
C ASN A 235 16.19 10.75 -4.54
N ILE A 236 15.03 10.18 -4.88
CA ILE A 236 13.73 10.47 -4.27
C ILE A 236 13.42 9.40 -3.22
N PRO A 237 13.08 9.75 -1.97
CA PRO A 237 12.57 8.81 -0.97
C PRO A 237 11.35 8.05 -1.52
N CYS A 238 11.35 6.72 -1.37
CA CYS A 238 10.29 5.91 -1.94
C CYS A 238 9.89 4.78 -0.98
N TYR A 239 8.59 4.62 -0.79
CA TYR A 239 7.98 3.60 0.03
C TYR A 239 7.03 2.76 -0.82
N VAL A 240 7.15 1.44 -0.72
CA VAL A 240 6.36 0.48 -1.49
C VAL A 240 5.54 -0.39 -0.57
N SER A 241 4.30 -0.67 -0.97
CA SER A 241 3.44 -1.65 -0.32
C SER A 241 3.51 -2.96 -1.11
N LEU A 242 3.98 -4.03 -0.45
CA LEU A 242 4.18 -5.34 -1.06
C LEU A 242 2.98 -6.26 -0.81
N GLU A 243 2.67 -7.07 -1.81
CA GLU A 243 1.69 -8.14 -1.73
C GLU A 243 2.40 -9.49 -1.78
N GLU A 244 2.08 -10.38 -0.81
CA GLU A 244 2.58 -11.74 -0.76
C GLU A 244 1.47 -12.72 -0.36
N LYS A 245 1.66 -13.98 -0.74
CA LYS A 245 0.76 -15.04 -0.28
C LYS A 245 0.89 -15.20 1.24
N MET A 246 -0.23 -15.12 1.92
CA MET A 246 -0.26 -15.19 3.38
C MET A 246 -1.06 -16.40 3.86
N ALA A 247 -0.62 -16.99 4.97
CA ALA A 247 -1.38 -17.99 5.70
C ALA A 247 -1.89 -17.41 7.03
N CYS A 248 -1.01 -17.07 7.99
CA CYS A 248 -1.44 -16.59 9.31
C CYS A 248 -1.77 -15.09 9.37
N GLY A 249 -1.13 -14.25 8.54
CA GLY A 249 -1.29 -12.78 8.56
C GLY A 249 -0.69 -12.06 9.77
N ILE A 250 -0.10 -12.78 10.73
CA ILE A 250 0.38 -12.25 12.03
C ILE A 250 1.89 -12.47 12.28
N GLY A 251 2.63 -12.93 11.27
CA GLY A 251 4.08 -13.13 11.35
C GLY A 251 4.56 -14.44 11.93
N ALA A 252 3.67 -15.42 12.19
CA ALA A 252 4.06 -16.69 12.84
C ALA A 252 4.52 -17.78 11.86
N CYS A 253 3.95 -17.87 10.64
CA CYS A 253 4.16 -19.01 9.74
C CYS A 253 5.24 -18.83 8.68
N LEU A 254 5.82 -17.66 8.53
CA LEU A 254 6.85 -17.31 7.54
C LEU A 254 6.44 -17.50 6.05
N ALA A 255 5.15 -17.65 5.76
CA ALA A 255 4.68 -17.87 4.38
C ALA A 255 4.80 -16.62 3.48
N CYS A 256 4.81 -15.41 4.06
CA CYS A 256 4.82 -14.13 3.35
C CYS A 256 6.18 -13.41 3.42
N VAL A 257 7.29 -14.15 3.46
CA VAL A 257 8.61 -13.54 3.51
C VAL A 257 9.01 -12.95 2.16
N CYS A 258 9.54 -11.73 2.18
CA CYS A 258 10.24 -11.11 1.08
C CYS A 258 11.74 -10.99 1.42
N LYS A 259 12.59 -10.85 0.41
CA LYS A 259 14.02 -10.63 0.62
C LYS A 259 14.27 -9.20 1.10
N SER A 260 15.14 -9.06 2.10
CA SER A 260 15.65 -7.78 2.57
C SER A 260 17.09 -7.54 2.11
N THR A 261 17.48 -6.27 1.98
CA THR A 261 18.86 -5.88 1.64
C THR A 261 19.83 -6.12 2.78
N GLU A 262 19.34 -6.09 4.02
CA GLU A 262 20.13 -6.31 5.21
C GLU A 262 19.80 -7.64 5.90
N LYS A 263 20.80 -8.22 6.55
CA LYS A 263 20.63 -9.40 7.39
C LYS A 263 20.02 -9.01 8.73
N ASP A 264 19.04 -9.78 9.17
CA ASP A 264 18.52 -9.67 10.53
C ASP A 264 19.60 -10.09 11.54
N GLU A 265 19.86 -9.28 12.57
CA GLU A 265 20.93 -9.51 13.52
C GLU A 265 20.78 -10.82 14.33
N HIS A 266 19.55 -11.29 14.54
CA HIS A 266 19.28 -12.51 15.32
C HIS A 266 19.22 -13.77 14.45
N SER A 267 18.43 -13.71 13.36
CA SER A 267 18.22 -14.88 12.51
C SER A 267 19.31 -15.08 11.47
N GLN A 268 20.15 -14.07 11.20
CA GLN A 268 21.19 -14.06 10.18
C GLN A 268 20.68 -14.32 8.74
N VAL A 269 19.40 -14.10 8.50
CA VAL A 269 18.75 -14.24 7.18
C VAL A 269 18.30 -12.90 6.64
N ASN A 270 18.27 -12.78 5.30
CA ASN A 270 17.83 -11.59 4.58
C ASN A 270 16.34 -11.70 4.26
N ASN A 271 15.49 -11.74 5.30
CA ASN A 271 14.06 -11.92 5.13
C ASN A 271 13.27 -10.96 6.02
N LYS A 272 12.20 -10.37 5.45
CA LYS A 272 11.17 -9.65 6.20
C LYS A 272 9.81 -10.27 5.91
N ARG A 273 8.94 -10.33 6.92
CA ARG A 273 7.57 -10.86 6.79
C ARG A 273 6.66 -9.71 6.38
N VAL A 274 6.10 -9.78 5.20
CA VAL A 274 5.20 -8.75 4.68
C VAL A 274 4.02 -8.47 5.62
N CYS A 275 3.49 -9.51 6.28
CA CYS A 275 2.39 -9.35 7.23
C CYS A 275 2.77 -8.77 8.60
N LYS A 276 4.06 -8.67 8.94
CA LYS A 276 4.52 -8.23 10.27
C LYS A 276 5.40 -6.99 10.21
N GLU A 277 6.49 -7.04 9.42
CA GLU A 277 7.41 -5.92 9.21
C GLU A 277 6.91 -4.96 8.12
N GLY A 278 6.13 -5.46 7.14
CA GLY A 278 5.41 -4.71 6.10
C GLY A 278 3.92 -4.61 6.38
N PRO A 279 3.09 -4.38 5.34
CA PRO A 279 3.41 -4.44 3.91
C PRO A 279 4.18 -3.24 3.37
N VAL A 280 4.25 -2.12 4.09
CA VAL A 280 4.94 -0.91 3.67
C VAL A 280 6.42 -0.97 4.06
N PHE A 281 7.29 -0.76 3.06
CA PHE A 281 8.74 -0.76 3.22
C PHE A 281 9.37 0.42 2.49
N ASN A 282 10.45 0.96 3.04
CA ASN A 282 11.35 1.78 2.24
C ASN A 282 11.99 0.90 1.15
N VAL A 283 12.06 1.38 -0.09
CA VAL A 283 12.60 0.59 -1.22
C VAL A 283 14.06 0.17 -1.02
N LYS A 284 14.81 0.84 -0.14
CA LYS A 284 16.18 0.49 0.21
C LYS A 284 16.27 -0.75 1.10
N GLU A 285 15.16 -1.14 1.77
CA GLU A 285 15.12 -2.25 2.71
C GLU A 285 14.79 -3.60 2.07
N VAL A 286 14.22 -3.62 0.86
CA VAL A 286 13.70 -4.83 0.22
C VAL A 286 14.25 -5.01 -1.18
N GLU A 287 14.47 -6.28 -1.57
CA GLU A 287 14.73 -6.67 -2.95
C GLU A 287 13.38 -6.94 -3.64
N LEU A 288 13.20 -6.39 -4.87
CA LEU A 288 11.97 -6.50 -5.66
C LEU A 288 12.19 -7.37 -6.90
#